data_a8d267180a88346b15defac24489c6c3
#
_entry.id   a8d267180a88346b15defac24489c6c3
#
_cell.length_a   1.000
_cell.length_b   1.000
_cell.length_c   1.000
_cell.angle_alpha   90.00
_cell.angle_beta   90.00
_cell.angle_gamma   90.00
#
_symmetry.space_group_name_H-M   'P 1'
#
loop_
_entity.id
_entity.type
_entity.pdbx_description
1 polymer ?
#
loop_
_entity_poly.entity_id
_entity_poly.type
_entity_poly.pdbx_seq_one_letter_code
_entity_poly.pdbx_strand_id
1 'polypeptide(L)'
;MATITKRMTKSGPTYRIQVKLKDKGSGKMNVYSTTWKPQMGMTPKQMEREVIVYADQYENNLRMSLTAAGGDGVSPDTTLADYMKWWLERRKEELSVSYYVNCQSAITEIAASIGGYKLRELNPTIIQRFYDDLDRRERIIITVCAKPEFQEAVDAARRGERKLKQKLDYDSGPLLAALRGDNIRLEQAEKIAENFGCRTTALFNVKKKKQPYAYETMHKIKRTLRAILSHAKKQRLIVDNYATADYIDFPKRPPKEIDYMNDEDAKLFYATALAYPDVRCKTAALILLLTGIRRGELCGLEWSNIDLDEGTITIERSATS
;
A
#
# COMPACT_ATOMS: atom_id res chain seq x y z
N MET A 1 2.58 41.28 -3.84
CA MET A 1 1.12 41.50 -3.83
C MET A 1 0.55 41.34 -5.23
N ALA A 2 -0.55 40.64 -5.33
CA ALA A 2 -1.26 40.48 -6.60
C ALA A 2 -1.88 41.81 -7.07
N THR A 3 -1.75 42.12 -8.34
CA THR A 3 -2.41 43.27 -8.97
C THR A 3 -3.68 42.80 -9.66
N ILE A 4 -4.83 43.36 -9.26
CA ILE A 4 -6.15 43.00 -9.79
C ILE A 4 -6.59 44.10 -10.76
N THR A 5 -6.91 43.75 -12.02
CA THR A 5 -7.41 44.67 -13.04
C THR A 5 -8.77 44.20 -13.53
N LYS A 6 -9.79 45.02 -13.32
CA LYS A 6 -11.15 44.79 -13.84
C LYS A 6 -11.23 45.06 -15.32
N ARG A 7 -11.84 44.16 -16.10
CA ARG A 7 -12.11 44.31 -17.52
C ARG A 7 -13.57 44.02 -17.79
N MET A 8 -14.19 44.85 -18.58
CA MET A 8 -15.58 44.62 -19.05
C MET A 8 -15.50 43.85 -20.38
N THR A 9 -16.15 42.70 -20.44
CA THR A 9 -16.33 41.92 -21.66
C THR A 9 -17.81 41.86 -22.06
N LYS A 10 -18.09 41.40 -23.28
CA LYS A 10 -19.49 41.25 -23.77
C LYS A 10 -20.31 40.31 -22.87
N SER A 11 -19.69 39.44 -22.13
CA SER A 11 -20.31 38.47 -21.20
C SER A 11 -20.26 38.92 -19.73
N GLY A 12 -19.89 40.17 -19.43
CA GLY A 12 -19.87 40.71 -18.07
C GLY A 12 -18.43 41.08 -17.56
N PRO A 13 -18.34 41.50 -16.31
CA PRO A 13 -17.07 41.87 -15.71
C PRO A 13 -16.15 40.64 -15.54
N THR A 14 -14.87 40.79 -15.85
CA THR A 14 -13.80 39.82 -15.61
C THR A 14 -12.66 40.51 -14.89
N TYR A 15 -11.96 39.77 -14.06
CA TYR A 15 -10.86 40.30 -13.27
C TYR A 15 -9.56 39.59 -13.64
N ARG A 16 -8.59 40.32 -14.19
CA ARG A 16 -7.24 39.82 -14.44
C ARG A 16 -6.41 40.03 -13.19
N ILE A 17 -5.82 38.95 -12.70
CA ILE A 17 -4.96 38.93 -11.53
C ILE A 17 -3.53 38.70 -12.03
N GLN A 18 -2.58 39.56 -11.66
CA GLN A 18 -1.19 39.45 -12.00
C GLN A 18 -0.33 39.42 -10.75
N VAL A 19 0.58 38.46 -10.65
CA VAL A 19 1.53 38.30 -9.55
C VAL A 19 2.94 38.37 -10.12
N LYS A 20 3.76 39.25 -9.60
CA LYS A 20 5.18 39.38 -9.94
C LYS A 20 6.01 38.72 -8.87
N LEU A 21 6.77 37.69 -9.24
CA LEU A 21 7.64 36.97 -8.30
C LEU A 21 9.07 36.90 -8.87
N LYS A 22 10.03 37.11 -7.97
CA LYS A 22 11.45 36.98 -8.30
C LYS A 22 11.84 35.51 -8.25
N ASP A 23 12.37 35.00 -9.34
CA ASP A 23 12.95 33.66 -9.39
C ASP A 23 14.22 33.62 -8.54
N LYS A 24 14.29 32.68 -7.58
CA LYS A 24 15.45 32.54 -6.68
C LYS A 24 16.71 32.03 -7.39
N GLY A 25 16.57 31.30 -8.51
CA GLY A 25 17.69 30.73 -9.24
C GLY A 25 18.31 31.73 -10.25
N SER A 26 17.48 32.40 -11.04
CA SER A 26 17.92 33.31 -12.11
C SER A 26 17.91 34.81 -11.71
N GLY A 27 17.30 35.15 -10.57
CA GLY A 27 17.13 36.53 -10.13
C GLY A 27 16.15 37.35 -10.96
N LYS A 28 15.57 36.83 -12.04
CA LYS A 28 14.63 37.50 -12.93
C LYS A 28 13.24 37.61 -12.33
N MET A 29 12.54 38.70 -12.66
CA MET A 29 11.14 38.90 -12.28
C MET A 29 10.23 38.24 -13.30
N ASN A 30 9.52 37.21 -12.89
CA ASN A 30 8.50 36.53 -13.69
C ASN A 30 7.11 37.07 -13.36
N VAL A 31 6.28 37.28 -14.41
CA VAL A 31 4.90 37.76 -14.26
C VAL A 31 3.96 36.63 -14.58
N TYR A 32 3.20 36.21 -13.57
CA TYR A 32 2.16 35.19 -13.69
C TYR A 32 0.80 35.85 -13.73
N SER A 33 -0.10 35.38 -14.59
CA SER A 33 -1.45 35.97 -14.67
C SER A 33 -2.54 34.91 -14.79
N THR A 34 -3.66 35.15 -14.13
CA THR A 34 -4.90 34.37 -14.26
C THR A 34 -6.08 35.31 -14.43
N THR A 35 -7.22 34.76 -14.84
CA THR A 35 -8.47 35.52 -14.98
C THR A 35 -9.54 34.88 -14.13
N TRP A 36 -10.14 35.64 -13.24
CA TRP A 36 -11.29 35.25 -12.45
C TRP A 36 -12.58 35.81 -13.06
N LYS A 37 -13.63 34.99 -13.10
CA LYS A 37 -14.97 35.39 -13.54
C LYS A 37 -15.95 35.22 -12.40
N PRO A 38 -16.76 36.24 -12.10
CA PRO A 38 -17.78 36.13 -11.07
C PRO A 38 -18.89 35.12 -11.46
N GLN A 39 -19.47 34.50 -10.48
CA GLN A 39 -20.66 33.63 -10.68
C GLN A 39 -21.90 34.48 -10.91
N MET A 40 -22.88 33.94 -11.65
CA MET A 40 -24.16 34.64 -11.87
C MET A 40 -24.87 34.93 -10.55
N GLY A 41 -25.34 36.18 -10.40
CA GLY A 41 -26.10 36.58 -9.20
C GLY A 41 -25.26 37.25 -8.10
N MET A 42 -23.96 37.40 -8.27
CA MET A 42 -23.13 38.09 -7.27
C MET A 42 -23.34 39.62 -7.31
N THR A 43 -23.43 40.21 -6.12
CA THR A 43 -23.43 41.67 -5.98
C THR A 43 -22.00 42.24 -6.18
N PRO A 44 -21.87 43.51 -6.60
CA PRO A 44 -20.54 44.14 -6.78
C PRO A 44 -19.62 44.03 -5.56
N LYS A 45 -20.14 44.15 -4.36
CA LYS A 45 -19.40 43.99 -3.09
C LYS A 45 -18.92 42.55 -2.86
N GLN A 46 -19.72 41.57 -3.25
CA GLN A 46 -19.35 40.16 -3.17
C GLN A 46 -18.23 39.86 -4.17
N MET A 47 -18.33 40.34 -5.41
CA MET A 47 -17.31 40.19 -6.45
C MET A 47 -15.95 40.77 -5.99
N GLU A 48 -15.95 41.94 -5.36
CA GLU A 48 -14.71 42.56 -4.86
C GLU A 48 -14.08 41.75 -3.71
N ARG A 49 -14.87 41.24 -2.81
CA ARG A 49 -14.36 40.39 -1.73
C ARG A 49 -13.80 39.07 -2.23
N GLU A 50 -14.54 38.39 -3.10
CA GLU A 50 -14.12 37.07 -3.59
C GLU A 50 -12.92 37.15 -4.53
N VAL A 51 -12.80 38.19 -5.37
CA VAL A 51 -11.63 38.37 -6.22
C VAL A 51 -10.37 38.62 -5.40
N ILE A 52 -10.47 39.29 -4.27
CA ILE A 52 -9.32 39.50 -3.35
C ILE A 52 -8.90 38.17 -2.74
N VAL A 53 -9.86 37.41 -2.21
CA VAL A 53 -9.60 36.08 -1.63
C VAL A 53 -8.99 35.15 -2.67
N TYR A 54 -9.52 35.15 -3.90
CA TYR A 54 -8.96 34.36 -4.99
C TYR A 54 -7.56 34.84 -5.39
N ALA A 55 -7.31 36.12 -5.41
CA ALA A 55 -5.99 36.68 -5.74
C ALA A 55 -4.93 36.30 -4.68
N ASP A 56 -5.28 36.32 -3.39
CA ASP A 56 -4.40 35.90 -2.32
C ASP A 56 -4.14 34.39 -2.36
N GLN A 57 -5.15 33.60 -2.64
CA GLN A 57 -4.98 32.15 -2.84
C GLN A 57 -4.09 31.87 -4.05
N TYR A 58 -4.26 32.58 -5.16
CA TYR A 58 -3.45 32.44 -6.36
C TYR A 58 -1.99 32.83 -6.11
N GLU A 59 -1.75 33.97 -5.43
CA GLU A 59 -0.39 34.38 -5.03
C GLU A 59 0.28 33.36 -4.11
N ASN A 60 -0.43 32.87 -3.10
CA ASN A 60 0.07 31.86 -2.17
C ASN A 60 0.41 30.54 -2.88
N ASN A 61 -0.47 30.09 -3.77
CA ASN A 61 -0.24 28.88 -4.56
C ASN A 61 0.97 29.04 -5.49
N LEU A 62 1.14 30.20 -6.11
CA LEU A 62 2.33 30.52 -6.93
C LEU A 62 3.61 30.58 -6.11
N ARG A 63 3.59 31.20 -4.93
CA ARG A 63 4.74 31.22 -4.03
C ARG A 63 5.10 29.81 -3.57
N MET A 64 4.09 28.99 -3.26
CA MET A 64 4.29 27.57 -2.90
C MET A 64 4.90 26.77 -4.06
N SER A 65 4.40 26.92 -5.29
CA SER A 65 4.92 26.20 -6.46
C SER A 65 6.37 26.56 -6.79
N LEU A 66 6.73 27.85 -6.66
CA LEU A 66 8.10 28.32 -6.91
C LEU A 66 9.08 27.95 -5.76
N THR A 67 8.57 27.78 -4.54
CA THR A 67 9.40 27.30 -3.42
C THR A 67 9.61 25.79 -3.50
N ALA A 68 8.63 25.04 -4.00
CA ALA A 68 8.72 23.61 -4.23
C ALA A 68 9.57 23.22 -5.46
N ALA A 69 9.72 24.10 -6.43
CA ALA A 69 10.58 23.90 -7.61
C ALA A 69 12.09 23.94 -7.30
N GLY A 70 12.45 24.18 -6.06
CA GLY A 70 13.86 24.24 -5.63
C GLY A 70 14.37 22.91 -5.11
N GLY A 71 14.65 21.94 -5.98
CA GLY A 71 15.55 20.84 -5.65
C GLY A 71 15.19 19.43 -6.12
N ASP A 72 13.92 18.99 -6.05
CA ASP A 72 13.59 17.58 -6.28
C ASP A 72 12.68 17.31 -7.49
N GLY A 73 12.46 18.28 -8.37
CA GLY A 73 11.64 18.11 -9.59
C GLY A 73 10.13 17.92 -9.35
N VAL A 74 9.65 18.08 -8.12
CA VAL A 74 8.25 17.87 -7.74
C VAL A 74 7.55 19.20 -7.50
N SER A 75 6.36 19.39 -8.08
CA SER A 75 5.56 20.61 -7.99
C SER A 75 4.08 20.28 -7.75
N PRO A 76 3.23 21.25 -7.40
CA PRO A 76 1.79 21.06 -7.36
C PRO A 76 1.17 20.58 -8.68
N ASP A 77 1.87 20.78 -9.80
CA ASP A 77 1.48 20.30 -11.14
C ASP A 77 1.90 18.86 -11.42
N THR A 78 2.72 18.25 -10.57
CA THR A 78 3.11 16.84 -10.67
C THR A 78 1.88 15.94 -10.48
N THR A 79 1.79 14.88 -11.29
CA THR A 79 0.69 13.92 -11.16
C THR A 79 0.83 13.12 -9.85
N LEU A 80 -0.30 12.68 -9.31
CA LEU A 80 -0.28 11.85 -8.09
C LEU A 80 0.54 10.57 -8.32
N ALA A 81 0.46 9.95 -9.51
CA ALA A 81 1.23 8.74 -9.82
C ALA A 81 2.75 8.99 -9.77
N ASP A 82 3.21 10.07 -10.38
CA ASP A 82 4.64 10.40 -10.39
C ASP A 82 5.13 10.77 -8.99
N TYR A 83 4.31 11.53 -8.25
CA TYR A 83 4.61 11.87 -6.86
C TYR A 83 4.72 10.64 -5.96
N MET A 84 3.80 9.67 -6.09
CA MET A 84 3.82 8.43 -5.32
C MET A 84 5.07 7.60 -5.60
N LYS A 85 5.48 7.49 -6.87
CA LYS A 85 6.72 6.79 -7.25
C LYS A 85 7.94 7.47 -6.64
N TRP A 86 8.04 8.78 -6.79
CA TRP A 86 9.12 9.58 -6.21
C TRP A 86 9.17 9.41 -4.67
N TRP A 87 8.03 9.49 -4.00
CA TRP A 87 7.92 9.33 -2.54
C TRP A 87 8.38 7.94 -2.07
N LEU A 88 8.00 6.89 -2.79
CA LEU A 88 8.36 5.52 -2.46
C LEU A 88 9.85 5.26 -2.66
N GLU A 89 10.41 5.71 -3.78
CA GLU A 89 11.82 5.49 -4.10
C GLU A 89 12.76 6.20 -3.11
N ARG A 90 12.40 7.43 -2.72
CA ARG A 90 13.17 8.20 -1.74
C ARG A 90 13.22 7.55 -0.35
N ARG A 91 12.22 6.75 -0.01
CA ARG A 91 12.11 6.07 1.29
C ARG A 91 12.50 4.60 1.26
N LYS A 92 13.03 4.13 0.16
CA LYS A 92 13.34 2.72 -0.04
C LYS A 92 14.31 2.16 1.02
N GLU A 93 15.30 2.94 1.39
CA GLU A 93 16.30 2.55 2.40
C GLU A 93 15.78 2.61 3.85
N GLU A 94 14.76 3.43 4.09
CA GLU A 94 14.15 3.61 5.42
C GLU A 94 13.09 2.56 5.74
N LEU A 95 12.49 1.96 4.70
CA LEU A 95 11.35 1.06 4.83
C LEU A 95 11.80 -0.41 4.90
N SER A 96 11.13 -1.19 5.75
CA SER A 96 11.30 -2.64 5.69
C SER A 96 10.83 -3.18 4.33
N VAL A 97 11.43 -4.26 3.85
CA VAL A 97 11.10 -4.89 2.56
C VAL A 97 9.61 -5.18 2.44
N SER A 98 9.01 -5.78 3.48
CA SER A 98 7.57 -6.07 3.53
C SER A 98 6.71 -4.82 3.42
N TYR A 99 7.09 -3.73 4.09
CA TYR A 99 6.33 -2.49 4.03
C TYR A 99 6.48 -1.81 2.67
N TYR A 100 7.67 -1.84 2.07
CA TYR A 100 7.92 -1.34 0.72
C TYR A 100 7.02 -2.03 -0.32
N VAL A 101 6.98 -3.37 -0.32
CA VAL A 101 6.12 -4.17 -1.22
C VAL A 101 4.64 -3.85 -1.01
N ASN A 102 4.21 -3.70 0.25
CA ASN A 102 2.83 -3.31 0.55
C ASN A 102 2.49 -1.91 0.02
N CYS A 103 3.40 -0.94 0.17
CA CYS A 103 3.23 0.41 -0.39
C CYS A 103 3.20 0.38 -1.92
N GLN A 104 4.08 -0.39 -2.56
CA GLN A 104 4.13 -0.54 -4.01
C GLN A 104 2.80 -1.09 -4.56
N SER A 105 2.26 -2.13 -3.93
CA SER A 105 0.95 -2.69 -4.30
C SER A 105 -0.18 -1.66 -4.14
N ALA A 106 -0.21 -0.92 -3.03
CA ALA A 106 -1.21 0.11 -2.81
C ALA A 106 -1.09 1.26 -3.82
N ILE A 107 0.14 1.70 -4.12
CA ILE A 107 0.41 2.74 -5.13
C ILE A 107 -0.08 2.31 -6.51
N THR A 108 0.09 1.07 -6.89
CA THR A 108 -0.41 0.54 -8.17
C THR A 108 -1.93 0.68 -8.28
N GLU A 109 -2.66 0.33 -7.23
CA GLU A 109 -4.12 0.46 -7.19
C GLU A 109 -4.58 1.93 -7.22
N ILE A 110 -3.92 2.81 -6.46
CA ILE A 110 -4.23 4.24 -6.44
C ILE A 110 -3.94 4.88 -7.80
N ALA A 111 -2.77 4.56 -8.39
CA ALA A 111 -2.35 5.11 -9.67
C ALA A 111 -3.29 4.71 -10.81
N ALA A 112 -3.81 3.48 -10.81
CA ALA A 112 -4.76 3.00 -11.81
C ALA A 112 -6.10 3.76 -11.79
N SER A 113 -6.48 4.35 -10.65
CA SER A 113 -7.77 5.03 -10.48
C SER A 113 -7.65 6.57 -10.53
N ILE A 114 -6.81 7.12 -9.67
CA ILE A 114 -6.69 8.59 -9.49
C ILE A 114 -5.28 9.12 -9.77
N GLY A 115 -4.37 8.28 -10.26
CA GLY A 115 -2.96 8.68 -10.48
C GLY A 115 -2.76 9.80 -11.49
N GLY A 116 -3.68 9.98 -12.44
CA GLY A 116 -3.59 11.02 -13.47
C GLY A 116 -3.91 12.44 -12.97
N TYR A 117 -4.53 12.59 -11.81
CA TYR A 117 -4.81 13.92 -11.26
C TYR A 117 -3.52 14.59 -10.79
N LYS A 118 -3.39 15.91 -11.03
CA LYS A 118 -2.34 16.72 -10.45
C LYS A 118 -2.56 16.89 -8.94
N LEU A 119 -1.50 17.03 -8.18
CA LEU A 119 -1.61 17.20 -6.72
C LEU A 119 -2.55 18.36 -6.34
N ARG A 120 -2.47 19.49 -7.06
CA ARG A 120 -3.36 20.65 -6.82
C ARG A 120 -4.84 20.41 -7.15
N GLU A 121 -5.16 19.40 -7.96
CA GLU A 121 -6.54 19.08 -8.38
C GLU A 121 -7.23 18.15 -7.39
N LEU A 122 -6.45 17.53 -6.50
CA LEU A 122 -6.99 16.65 -5.49
C LEU A 122 -7.94 17.41 -4.55
N ASN A 123 -9.08 16.82 -4.32
CA ASN A 123 -10.11 17.35 -3.42
C ASN A 123 -10.85 16.18 -2.73
N PRO A 124 -11.64 16.46 -1.68
CA PRO A 124 -12.37 15.42 -0.95
C PRO A 124 -13.25 14.54 -1.83
N THR A 125 -13.92 15.13 -2.82
CA THR A 125 -14.84 14.40 -3.71
C THR A 125 -14.13 13.35 -4.55
N ILE A 126 -12.93 13.66 -5.08
CA ILE A 126 -12.12 12.70 -5.86
C ILE A 126 -11.69 11.53 -4.97
N ILE A 127 -11.22 11.83 -3.76
CA ILE A 127 -10.75 10.82 -2.82
C ILE A 127 -11.91 9.94 -2.33
N GLN A 128 -13.07 10.55 -2.03
CA GLN A 128 -14.26 9.78 -1.62
C GLN A 128 -14.73 8.84 -2.73
N ARG A 129 -14.87 9.33 -3.96
CA ARG A 129 -15.24 8.50 -5.11
C ARG A 129 -14.27 7.33 -5.33
N PHE A 130 -12.98 7.57 -5.16
CA PHE A 130 -11.98 6.51 -5.24
C PHE A 130 -12.24 5.39 -4.22
N TYR A 131 -12.56 5.73 -2.96
CA TYR A 131 -12.87 4.73 -1.94
C TYR A 131 -14.21 4.03 -2.18
N ASP A 132 -15.23 4.76 -2.63
CA ASP A 132 -16.53 4.19 -2.98
C ASP A 132 -16.41 3.19 -4.14
N ASP A 133 -15.61 3.54 -5.16
CA ASP A 133 -15.32 2.66 -6.28
C ASP A 133 -14.51 1.43 -5.86
N LEU A 134 -13.56 1.60 -4.93
CA LEU A 134 -12.76 0.51 -4.40
C LEU A 134 -13.60 -0.47 -3.59
N ASP A 135 -14.57 0.02 -2.81
CA ASP A 135 -15.49 -0.81 -2.02
C ASP A 135 -16.43 -1.64 -2.91
N ARG A 136 -16.85 -1.09 -4.04
CA ARG A 136 -17.71 -1.78 -5.01
C ARG A 136 -16.95 -2.69 -5.97
N ARG A 137 -15.64 -2.52 -6.08
CA ARG A 137 -14.82 -3.25 -7.04
C ARG A 137 -14.60 -4.69 -6.59
N GLU A 138 -14.84 -5.61 -7.50
CA GLU A 138 -14.46 -7.00 -7.35
C GLU A 138 -13.09 -7.26 -7.98
N ARG A 139 -12.24 -7.98 -7.26
CA ARG A 139 -10.99 -8.50 -7.81
C ARG A 139 -11.12 -9.97 -8.15
N ILE A 140 -10.44 -10.37 -9.20
CA ILE A 140 -10.36 -11.80 -9.56
C ILE A 140 -9.23 -12.41 -8.73
N ILE A 141 -9.61 -13.33 -7.83
CA ILE A 141 -8.65 -14.16 -7.11
C ILE A 141 -8.51 -15.46 -7.88
N ILE A 142 -7.29 -15.79 -8.23
CA ILE A 142 -6.94 -17.07 -8.84
C ILE A 142 -6.44 -17.99 -7.74
N THR A 143 -7.19 -19.04 -7.47
CA THR A 143 -6.79 -20.11 -6.54
C THR A 143 -6.44 -21.35 -7.34
N VAL A 144 -5.36 -21.98 -6.97
CA VAL A 144 -4.85 -23.17 -7.66
C VAL A 144 -4.73 -24.30 -6.64
N CYS A 145 -5.46 -25.38 -6.91
CA CYS A 145 -5.54 -26.57 -6.07
C CYS A 145 -4.93 -27.73 -6.83
N ALA A 146 -4.16 -28.57 -6.20
CA ALA A 146 -3.63 -29.80 -6.79
C ALA A 146 -4.76 -30.77 -7.18
N LYS A 147 -4.58 -31.46 -8.29
CA LYS A 147 -5.40 -32.59 -8.71
C LYS A 147 -4.86 -33.88 -8.10
N PRO A 148 -5.66 -34.97 -8.05
CA PRO A 148 -5.15 -36.27 -7.60
C PRO A 148 -3.89 -36.72 -8.35
N GLU A 149 -3.83 -36.46 -9.65
CA GLU A 149 -2.70 -36.81 -10.52
C GLU A 149 -1.40 -36.12 -10.12
N PHE A 150 -1.49 -35.01 -9.36
CA PHE A 150 -0.31 -34.31 -8.85
C PHE A 150 0.45 -35.17 -7.81
N GLN A 151 -0.26 -35.82 -6.89
CA GLN A 151 0.34 -36.72 -5.92
C GLN A 151 1.06 -37.88 -6.61
N GLU A 152 0.41 -38.49 -7.60
CA GLU A 152 0.98 -39.59 -8.39
C GLU A 152 2.24 -39.16 -9.14
N ALA A 153 2.22 -37.94 -9.75
CA ALA A 153 3.36 -37.37 -10.44
C ALA A 153 4.55 -37.11 -9.49
N VAL A 154 4.29 -36.61 -8.27
CA VAL A 154 5.32 -36.38 -7.25
C VAL A 154 5.91 -37.72 -6.78
N ASP A 155 5.10 -38.72 -6.55
CA ASP A 155 5.53 -40.06 -6.10
C ASP A 155 6.31 -40.79 -7.20
N ALA A 156 5.91 -40.62 -8.46
CA ALA A 156 6.66 -41.11 -9.62
C ALA A 156 8.04 -40.43 -9.73
N ALA A 157 8.07 -39.11 -9.56
CA ALA A 157 9.30 -38.34 -9.56
C ALA A 157 10.25 -38.74 -8.41
N ARG A 158 9.72 -39.04 -7.23
CA ARG A 158 10.50 -39.54 -6.08
C ARG A 158 11.13 -40.90 -6.37
N ARG A 159 10.43 -41.78 -7.11
CA ARG A 159 10.90 -43.14 -7.49
C ARG A 159 11.77 -43.14 -8.74
N GLY A 160 11.60 -42.14 -9.63
CA GLY A 160 12.17 -42.09 -10.96
C GLY A 160 13.45 -41.29 -11.09
N GLU A 161 13.67 -40.79 -12.30
CA GLU A 161 14.92 -40.20 -12.78
C GLU A 161 15.60 -39.17 -11.86
N ARG A 162 16.92 -39.39 -11.70
CA ARG A 162 17.83 -38.52 -10.91
C ARG A 162 17.76 -37.05 -11.29
N LYS A 163 17.47 -36.74 -12.57
CA LYS A 163 17.33 -35.37 -13.09
C LYS A 163 16.08 -34.65 -12.57
N LEU A 164 14.97 -35.36 -12.39
CA LEU A 164 13.73 -34.79 -11.88
C LEU A 164 13.82 -34.57 -10.36
N LYS A 165 14.52 -35.48 -9.66
CA LYS A 165 14.82 -35.32 -8.22
C LYS A 165 15.64 -34.07 -7.90
N GLN A 166 16.52 -33.63 -8.82
CA GLN A 166 17.35 -32.43 -8.61
C GLN A 166 16.62 -31.12 -8.94
N LYS A 167 15.57 -31.17 -9.76
CA LYS A 167 14.78 -29.98 -10.14
C LYS A 167 13.66 -29.65 -9.16
N LEU A 168 13.15 -30.65 -8.45
CA LEU A 168 12.06 -30.47 -7.50
C LEU A 168 12.66 -30.24 -6.11
N ASP A 169 12.43 -29.03 -5.58
CA ASP A 169 12.68 -28.74 -4.17
C ASP A 169 11.51 -29.33 -3.35
N TYR A 170 11.69 -30.56 -2.90
CA TYR A 170 10.68 -31.33 -2.15
C TYR A 170 10.34 -30.70 -0.79
N ASP A 171 11.21 -29.85 -0.28
CA ASP A 171 11.02 -29.15 1.01
C ASP A 171 10.44 -27.74 0.79
N SER A 172 10.19 -27.34 -0.47
CA SER A 172 9.60 -26.03 -0.74
C SER A 172 8.18 -25.93 -0.19
N GLY A 173 7.92 -24.83 0.51
CA GLY A 173 6.60 -24.55 1.09
C GLY A 173 5.44 -24.70 0.09
N PRO A 174 5.55 -24.19 -1.15
CA PRO A 174 4.51 -24.35 -2.17
C PRO A 174 4.24 -25.80 -2.58
N LEU A 175 5.28 -26.63 -2.73
CA LEU A 175 5.10 -28.03 -3.09
C LEU A 175 4.42 -28.81 -1.97
N LEU A 176 4.86 -28.61 -0.72
CA LEU A 176 4.28 -29.23 0.45
C LEU A 176 2.83 -28.76 0.68
N ALA A 177 2.53 -27.49 0.46
CA ALA A 177 1.18 -26.96 0.52
C ALA A 177 0.27 -27.62 -0.52
N ALA A 178 0.75 -27.75 -1.78
CA ALA A 178 0.01 -28.45 -2.84
C ALA A 178 -0.24 -29.93 -2.51
N LEU A 179 0.73 -30.63 -1.94
CA LEU A 179 0.58 -32.02 -1.50
C LEU A 179 -0.44 -32.22 -0.38
N ARG A 180 -0.60 -31.21 0.49
CA ARG A 180 -1.66 -31.21 1.53
C ARG A 180 -3.03 -30.82 0.99
N GLY A 181 -3.14 -30.45 -0.29
CA GLY A 181 -4.38 -29.95 -0.88
C GLY A 181 -4.67 -28.49 -0.62
N ASP A 182 -3.69 -27.76 -0.06
CA ASP A 182 -3.81 -26.32 0.17
C ASP A 182 -3.79 -25.54 -1.15
N ASN A 183 -4.43 -24.38 -1.17
CA ASN A 183 -4.37 -23.49 -2.32
C ASN A 183 -2.99 -22.81 -2.42
N ILE A 184 -2.40 -22.85 -3.60
CA ILE A 184 -1.15 -22.15 -3.93
C ILE A 184 -1.38 -21.03 -4.94
N ARG A 185 -0.40 -20.14 -5.11
CA ARG A 185 -0.45 -19.07 -6.10
C ARG A 185 -0.23 -19.64 -7.51
N LEU A 186 -0.84 -19.02 -8.51
CA LEU A 186 -0.69 -19.46 -9.91
C LEU A 186 0.79 -19.53 -10.33
N GLU A 187 1.59 -18.51 -10.03
CA GLU A 187 3.02 -18.48 -10.35
C GLU A 187 3.81 -19.66 -9.73
N GLN A 188 3.41 -20.08 -8.53
CA GLN A 188 4.02 -21.23 -7.85
C GLN A 188 3.63 -22.54 -8.54
N ALA A 189 2.36 -22.67 -8.92
CA ALA A 189 1.89 -23.84 -9.66
C ALA A 189 2.51 -23.93 -11.07
N GLU A 190 2.70 -22.81 -11.74
CA GLU A 190 3.38 -22.73 -13.04
C GLU A 190 4.83 -23.21 -12.93
N LYS A 191 5.59 -22.72 -11.94
CA LYS A 191 6.97 -23.19 -11.69
C LYS A 191 7.05 -24.66 -11.36
N ILE A 192 6.09 -25.16 -10.56
CA ILE A 192 6.03 -26.60 -10.25
C ILE A 192 5.74 -27.39 -11.53
N ALA A 193 4.74 -27.00 -12.33
CA ALA A 193 4.38 -27.68 -13.57
C ALA A 193 5.51 -27.64 -14.61
N GLU A 194 6.24 -26.54 -14.70
CA GLU A 194 7.43 -26.41 -15.55
C GLU A 194 8.52 -27.42 -15.17
N ASN A 195 8.76 -27.63 -13.87
CA ASN A 195 9.69 -28.63 -13.39
C ASN A 195 9.30 -30.07 -13.79
N PHE A 196 7.99 -30.33 -13.91
CA PHE A 196 7.46 -31.60 -14.42
C PHE A 196 7.40 -31.66 -15.97
N GLY A 197 7.72 -30.57 -16.68
CA GLY A 197 7.64 -30.50 -18.13
C GLY A 197 6.22 -30.57 -18.70
N CYS A 198 5.21 -30.14 -17.90
CA CYS A 198 3.81 -30.22 -18.31
C CYS A 198 3.10 -28.86 -18.14
N ARG A 199 1.88 -28.77 -18.68
CA ARG A 199 1.04 -27.57 -18.46
C ARG A 199 0.48 -27.56 -17.04
N THR A 200 0.34 -26.38 -16.46
CA THR A 200 -0.24 -26.18 -15.11
C THR A 200 -1.59 -26.87 -14.95
N THR A 201 -2.42 -26.82 -15.99
CA THR A 201 -3.75 -27.46 -16.00
C THR A 201 -3.73 -29.00 -15.99
N ALA A 202 -2.58 -29.63 -16.25
CA ALA A 202 -2.45 -31.08 -16.16
C ALA A 202 -2.42 -31.53 -14.69
N LEU A 203 -1.74 -30.76 -13.81
CA LEU A 203 -1.53 -31.11 -12.42
C LEU A 203 -2.41 -30.32 -11.44
N PHE A 204 -2.97 -29.19 -11.90
CA PHE A 204 -3.68 -28.27 -11.04
C PHE A 204 -5.03 -27.84 -11.61
N ASN A 205 -6.01 -27.66 -10.71
CA ASN A 205 -7.27 -27.00 -10.99
C ASN A 205 -7.11 -25.50 -10.73
N VAL A 206 -7.31 -24.68 -11.76
CA VAL A 206 -7.25 -23.23 -11.66
C VAL A 206 -8.68 -22.68 -11.53
N LYS A 207 -9.03 -22.15 -10.38
CA LYS A 207 -10.34 -21.54 -10.13
C LYS A 207 -10.20 -20.03 -10.07
N LYS A 208 -11.02 -19.32 -10.83
CA LYS A 208 -11.14 -17.85 -10.77
C LYS A 208 -12.39 -17.51 -9.96
N LYS A 209 -12.23 -16.78 -8.88
CA LYS A 209 -13.34 -16.30 -8.04
C LYS A 209 -13.29 -14.78 -7.99
N LYS A 210 -14.43 -14.14 -8.28
CA LYS A 210 -14.59 -12.72 -8.02
C LYS A 210 -14.88 -12.51 -6.53
N GLN A 211 -14.14 -11.65 -5.90
CA GLN A 211 -14.34 -11.28 -4.49
C GLN A 211 -14.16 -9.76 -4.33
N PRO A 212 -14.96 -9.12 -3.47
CA PRO A 212 -14.72 -7.74 -3.11
C PRO A 212 -13.36 -7.59 -2.42
N TYR A 213 -12.86 -6.37 -2.36
CA TYR A 213 -11.66 -6.09 -1.59
C TYR A 213 -11.92 -6.36 -0.10
N ALA A 214 -11.01 -7.11 0.54
CA ALA A 214 -11.06 -7.27 1.99
C ALA A 214 -10.83 -5.91 2.67
N TYR A 215 -11.53 -5.65 3.76
CA TYR A 215 -11.37 -4.43 4.56
C TYR A 215 -9.90 -4.09 4.84
N GLU A 216 -9.10 -5.07 5.24
CA GLU A 216 -7.68 -4.86 5.54
C GLU A 216 -6.87 -4.41 4.31
N THR A 217 -7.25 -4.85 3.11
CA THR A 217 -6.61 -4.40 1.87
C THR A 217 -6.97 -2.95 1.58
N MET A 218 -8.25 -2.60 1.68
CA MET A 218 -8.70 -1.21 1.52
C MET A 218 -8.07 -0.29 2.58
N HIS A 219 -7.96 -0.77 3.82
CA HIS A 219 -7.34 -0.02 4.91
C HIS A 219 -5.84 0.21 4.69
N LYS A 220 -5.12 -0.77 4.10
CA LYS A 220 -3.72 -0.59 3.67
C LYS A 220 -3.59 0.49 2.60
N ILE A 221 -4.46 0.47 1.58
CA ILE A 221 -4.49 1.48 0.51
C ILE A 221 -4.75 2.87 1.11
N LYS A 222 -5.75 2.98 2.00
CA LYS A 222 -6.07 4.22 2.72
C LYS A 222 -4.87 4.75 3.52
N ARG A 223 -4.21 3.90 4.31
CA ARG A 223 -3.05 4.29 5.10
C ARG A 223 -1.92 4.80 4.23
N THR A 224 -1.65 4.13 3.11
CA THR A 224 -0.60 4.51 2.18
C THR A 224 -0.90 5.86 1.53
N LEU A 225 -2.12 6.07 1.01
CA LEU A 225 -2.53 7.34 0.42
C LEU A 225 -2.47 8.48 1.45
N ARG A 226 -2.97 8.24 2.66
CA ARG A 226 -2.90 9.22 3.75
C ARG A 226 -1.45 9.62 4.09
N ALA A 227 -0.53 8.66 4.15
CA ALA A 227 0.88 8.92 4.43
C ALA A 227 1.52 9.76 3.31
N ILE A 228 1.24 9.43 2.05
CA ILE A 228 1.74 10.16 0.88
C ILE A 228 1.21 11.59 0.87
N LEU A 229 -0.10 11.79 1.06
CA LEU A 229 -0.70 13.12 1.07
C LEU A 229 -0.29 13.94 2.31
N SER A 230 -0.04 13.28 3.48
CA SER A 230 0.56 13.96 4.62
C SER A 230 1.96 14.50 4.31
N HIS A 231 2.75 13.73 3.57
CA HIS A 231 4.06 14.19 3.11
C HIS A 231 3.94 15.34 2.09
N ALA A 232 3.00 15.23 1.13
CA ALA A 232 2.73 16.30 0.16
C ALA A 232 2.28 17.60 0.86
N LYS A 233 1.45 17.51 1.90
CA LYS A 233 1.05 18.67 2.73
C LYS A 233 2.26 19.29 3.45
N LYS A 234 3.14 18.47 4.05
CA LYS A 234 4.39 18.96 4.69
C LYS A 234 5.30 19.69 3.69
N GLN A 235 5.35 19.21 2.46
CA GLN A 235 6.09 19.84 1.36
C GLN A 235 5.35 21.05 0.75
N ARG A 236 4.16 21.39 1.25
CA ARG A 236 3.30 22.48 0.75
C ARG A 236 2.90 22.32 -0.73
N LEU A 237 2.83 21.09 -1.22
CA LEU A 237 2.38 20.77 -2.59
C LEU A 237 0.87 20.73 -2.72
N ILE A 238 0.18 20.48 -1.60
CA ILE A 238 -1.28 20.50 -1.46
C ILE A 238 -1.68 21.34 -0.24
N VAL A 239 -2.88 21.86 -0.27
CA VAL A 239 -3.44 22.70 0.82
C VAL A 239 -3.71 21.86 2.05
N ASP A 240 -4.38 20.71 1.87
CA ASP A 240 -4.69 19.80 2.96
C ASP A 240 -4.62 18.32 2.53
N ASN A 241 -4.61 17.43 3.54
CA ASN A 241 -4.65 16.00 3.32
C ASN A 241 -6.11 15.52 3.30
N TYR A 242 -6.67 15.44 2.11
CA TYR A 242 -8.06 15.02 1.91
C TYR A 242 -8.30 13.51 2.11
N ALA A 243 -7.29 12.73 2.47
CA ALA A 243 -7.45 11.32 2.82
C ALA A 243 -7.59 11.07 4.34
N THR A 244 -7.85 12.13 5.13
CA THR A 244 -8.14 12.01 6.56
C THR A 244 -9.63 11.80 6.83
N ALA A 245 -9.95 11.36 8.04
CA ALA A 245 -11.33 11.12 8.46
C ALA A 245 -12.20 12.38 8.50
N ASP A 246 -11.58 13.57 8.49
CA ASP A 246 -12.29 14.85 8.48
C ASP A 246 -12.97 15.14 7.12
N TYR A 247 -12.51 14.48 6.06
CA TYR A 247 -12.96 14.74 4.69
C TYR A 247 -13.63 13.55 4.02
N ILE A 248 -13.43 12.32 4.53
CA ILE A 248 -13.91 11.11 3.88
C ILE A 248 -14.58 10.16 4.86
N ASP A 249 -15.66 9.55 4.39
CA ASP A 249 -16.27 8.40 5.02
C ASP A 249 -15.59 7.12 4.53
N PHE A 250 -15.25 6.26 5.46
CA PHE A 250 -14.62 4.98 5.15
C PHE A 250 -15.38 3.86 5.86
N PRO A 251 -15.58 2.70 5.22
CA PRO A 251 -16.30 1.57 5.81
C PRO A 251 -15.77 1.24 7.21
N LYS A 252 -16.66 0.97 8.14
CA LYS A 252 -16.29 0.52 9.48
C LYS A 252 -15.71 -0.89 9.40
N ARG A 253 -14.74 -1.15 10.26
CA ARG A 253 -14.18 -2.49 10.37
C ARG A 253 -15.28 -3.47 10.79
N PRO A 254 -15.51 -4.56 10.04
CA PRO A 254 -16.41 -5.59 10.49
C PRO A 254 -15.91 -6.18 11.81
N PRO A 255 -16.79 -6.51 12.74
CA PRO A 255 -16.41 -7.20 13.97
C PRO A 255 -15.69 -8.50 13.58
N LYS A 256 -14.53 -8.72 14.16
CA LYS A 256 -13.76 -9.95 13.97
C LYS A 256 -13.85 -10.72 15.27
N GLU A 257 -14.42 -11.88 15.20
CA GLU A 257 -14.29 -12.85 16.30
C GLU A 257 -12.80 -13.22 16.42
N ILE A 258 -12.30 -13.10 17.62
CA ILE A 258 -10.92 -13.52 17.93
C ILE A 258 -11.03 -14.99 18.31
N ASP A 259 -10.57 -15.85 17.41
CA ASP A 259 -10.40 -17.25 17.68
C ASP A 259 -9.13 -17.42 18.50
N TYR A 260 -9.28 -17.92 19.71
CA TYR A 260 -8.18 -18.18 20.63
C TYR A 260 -8.26 -19.61 21.15
N MET A 261 -7.11 -20.17 21.44
CA MET A 261 -6.99 -21.52 21.99
C MET A 261 -7.58 -21.54 23.40
N ASN A 262 -8.58 -22.38 23.65
CA ASN A 262 -9.09 -22.60 24.99
C ASN A 262 -8.12 -23.48 25.80
N ASP A 263 -8.40 -23.70 27.10
CA ASP A 263 -7.53 -24.45 27.99
C ASP A 263 -7.36 -25.91 27.57
N GLU A 264 -8.40 -26.51 27.00
CA GLU A 264 -8.35 -27.91 26.52
C GLU A 264 -7.49 -28.02 25.26
N ASP A 265 -7.68 -27.12 24.31
CA ASP A 265 -6.87 -27.03 23.10
C ASP A 265 -5.40 -26.74 23.43
N ALA A 266 -5.15 -25.87 24.41
CA ALA A 266 -3.79 -25.56 24.86
C ALA A 266 -3.09 -26.78 25.49
N LYS A 267 -3.82 -27.58 26.31
CA LYS A 267 -3.31 -28.83 26.90
C LYS A 267 -3.01 -29.86 25.81
N LEU A 268 -3.93 -30.02 24.84
CA LEU A 268 -3.74 -30.94 23.72
C LEU A 268 -2.55 -30.53 22.87
N PHE A 269 -2.44 -29.23 22.55
CA PHE A 269 -1.30 -28.69 21.81
C PHE A 269 0.03 -28.92 22.54
N TYR A 270 0.07 -28.66 23.85
CA TYR A 270 1.25 -28.89 24.68
C TYR A 270 1.68 -30.37 24.67
N ALA A 271 0.74 -31.29 24.88
CA ALA A 271 1.02 -32.71 24.85
C ALA A 271 1.51 -33.19 23.48
N THR A 272 0.89 -32.69 22.41
CA THR A 272 1.31 -32.98 21.02
C THR A 272 2.70 -32.44 20.73
N ALA A 273 2.99 -31.20 21.16
CA ALA A 273 4.30 -30.59 21.00
C ALA A 273 5.39 -31.36 21.74
N LEU A 274 5.11 -31.83 22.94
CA LEU A 274 6.07 -32.68 23.70
C LEU A 274 6.39 -34.02 23.01
N ALA A 275 5.42 -34.59 22.33
CA ALA A 275 5.58 -35.86 21.59
C ALA A 275 6.20 -35.68 20.20
N TYR A 276 6.36 -34.42 19.72
CA TYR A 276 6.84 -34.17 18.37
C TYR A 276 8.30 -34.57 18.19
N PRO A 277 8.65 -35.33 17.13
CA PRO A 277 9.97 -35.94 16.99
C PRO A 277 11.10 -34.93 16.68
N ASP A 278 10.81 -33.85 15.94
CA ASP A 278 11.79 -32.81 15.64
C ASP A 278 11.94 -31.85 16.83
N VAL A 279 13.12 -31.88 17.46
CA VAL A 279 13.44 -31.08 18.64
C VAL A 279 13.31 -29.57 18.37
N ARG A 280 13.63 -29.09 17.17
CA ARG A 280 13.54 -27.67 16.81
C ARG A 280 12.07 -27.21 16.78
N CYS A 281 11.21 -27.97 16.10
CA CYS A 281 9.79 -27.69 16.04
C CYS A 281 9.13 -27.79 17.42
N LYS A 282 9.46 -28.81 18.18
CA LYS A 282 9.01 -29.01 19.56
C LYS A 282 9.38 -27.82 20.44
N THR A 283 10.66 -27.43 20.46
CA THR A 283 11.14 -26.31 21.29
C THR A 283 10.49 -25.01 20.88
N ALA A 284 10.42 -24.72 19.56
CA ALA A 284 9.77 -23.54 19.05
C ALA A 284 8.29 -23.45 19.46
N ALA A 285 7.53 -24.56 19.33
CA ALA A 285 6.12 -24.63 19.71
C ALA A 285 5.91 -24.38 21.21
N LEU A 286 6.76 -24.99 22.05
CA LEU A 286 6.68 -24.83 23.51
C LEU A 286 7.02 -23.41 23.95
N ILE A 287 8.08 -22.81 23.39
CA ILE A 287 8.44 -21.42 23.70
C ILE A 287 7.30 -20.48 23.30
N LEU A 288 6.75 -20.60 22.08
CA LEU A 288 5.64 -19.76 21.63
C LEU A 288 4.39 -19.90 22.53
N LEU A 289 4.05 -21.13 22.92
CA LEU A 289 2.88 -21.40 23.78
C LEU A 289 3.07 -20.80 25.18
N LEU A 290 4.23 -21.04 25.80
CA LEU A 290 4.46 -20.74 27.21
C LEU A 290 4.86 -19.27 27.45
N THR A 291 5.47 -18.61 26.49
CA THR A 291 5.94 -17.23 26.66
C THR A 291 5.11 -16.18 25.90
N GLY A 292 4.33 -16.61 24.90
CA GLY A 292 3.54 -15.69 24.07
C GLY A 292 4.37 -14.78 23.16
N ILE A 293 5.68 -15.02 22.98
CA ILE A 293 6.52 -14.25 22.08
C ILE A 293 6.06 -14.39 20.61
N ARG A 294 6.32 -13.38 19.79
CA ARG A 294 5.95 -13.46 18.38
C ARG A 294 6.91 -14.38 17.61
N ARG A 295 6.40 -15.01 16.55
CA ARG A 295 7.21 -15.88 15.69
C ARG A 295 8.53 -15.21 15.22
N GLY A 296 8.47 -13.93 14.84
CA GLY A 296 9.65 -13.19 14.42
C GLY A 296 10.67 -12.99 15.54
N GLU A 297 10.20 -12.79 16.76
CA GLU A 297 11.03 -12.66 17.96
C GLU A 297 11.69 -13.99 18.29
N LEU A 298 10.94 -15.11 18.21
CA LEU A 298 11.52 -16.45 18.37
C LEU A 298 12.62 -16.73 17.34
N CYS A 299 12.39 -16.37 16.06
CA CYS A 299 13.40 -16.56 15.01
C CYS A 299 14.64 -15.67 15.17
N GLY A 300 14.51 -14.55 15.88
CA GLY A 300 15.62 -13.64 16.21
C GLY A 300 16.31 -13.92 17.53
N LEU A 301 15.89 -14.95 18.27
CA LEU A 301 16.43 -15.29 19.58
C LEU A 301 17.83 -15.91 19.45
N GLU A 302 18.77 -15.43 20.22
CA GLU A 302 20.14 -15.95 20.34
C GLU A 302 20.41 -16.46 21.75
N TRP A 303 21.40 -17.34 21.92
CA TRP A 303 21.75 -17.87 23.24
C TRP A 303 22.18 -16.78 24.23
N SER A 304 22.77 -15.69 23.76
CA SER A 304 23.11 -14.51 24.56
C SER A 304 21.89 -13.80 25.17
N ASN A 305 20.70 -14.08 24.66
CA ASN A 305 19.45 -13.49 25.14
C ASN A 305 18.71 -14.40 26.16
N ILE A 306 19.30 -15.55 26.50
CA ILE A 306 18.69 -16.52 27.42
C ILE A 306 19.58 -16.66 28.64
N ASP A 307 19.02 -16.30 29.79
CA ASP A 307 19.62 -16.53 31.08
C ASP A 307 18.92 -17.73 31.73
N LEU A 308 19.65 -18.85 31.82
CA LEU A 308 19.14 -20.09 32.39
C LEU A 308 19.16 -20.08 33.92
N ASP A 309 20.03 -19.28 34.53
CA ASP A 309 20.16 -19.17 35.98
C ASP A 309 19.01 -18.34 36.55
N GLU A 310 18.71 -17.20 35.90
CA GLU A 310 17.56 -16.34 36.27
C GLU A 310 16.23 -16.78 35.60
N GLY A 311 16.27 -17.74 34.67
CA GLY A 311 15.10 -18.23 33.94
C GLY A 311 14.45 -17.16 33.05
N THR A 312 15.23 -16.27 32.48
CA THR A 312 14.71 -15.12 31.70
C THR A 312 15.10 -15.19 30.23
N ILE A 313 14.23 -14.64 29.38
CA ILE A 313 14.47 -14.45 27.94
C ILE A 313 14.32 -12.94 27.62
N THR A 314 15.37 -12.35 27.08
CA THR A 314 15.39 -10.95 26.66
C THR A 314 15.11 -10.85 25.16
N ILE A 315 14.08 -10.10 24.76
CA ILE A 315 13.71 -9.93 23.35
C ILE A 315 14.33 -8.62 22.83
N GLU A 316 15.38 -8.75 22.01
CA GLU A 316 16.08 -7.59 21.42
C GLU A 316 15.78 -7.43 19.94
N ARG A 317 15.50 -8.52 19.21
CA ARG A 317 15.38 -8.56 17.77
C ARG A 317 14.14 -9.33 17.32
N SER A 318 13.69 -9.00 16.14
CA SER A 318 12.66 -9.75 15.43
C SER A 318 13.16 -10.02 14.01
N ALA A 319 13.29 -11.28 13.64
CA ALA A 319 13.62 -11.65 12.26
C ALA A 319 12.40 -11.39 11.39
N THR A 320 12.57 -10.52 10.38
CA THR A 320 11.58 -10.30 9.34
C THR A 320 11.96 -11.12 8.12
N SER A 321 11.08 -12.04 7.71
CA SER A 321 11.21 -12.79 6.46
C SER A 321 10.89 -11.91 5.24
#